data_e0a72aaf7e2c827cdc3e49f6cae0c4de
#
_entry.id   e0a72aaf7e2c827cdc3e49f6cae0c4de
#
_cell.length_a   1.000
_cell.length_b   1.000
_cell.length_c   1.000
_cell.angle_alpha   90.00
_cell.angle_beta   90.00
_cell.angle_gamma   90.00
#
_symmetry.space_group_name_H-M   'P 1'
#
loop_
_entity.id
_entity.type
_entity.pdbx_description
1 polymer ?
#
loop_
_entity_poly.entity_id
_entity_poly.type
_entity_poly.pdbx_seq_one_letter_code
_entity_poly.pdbx_strand_id
1 'polypeptide(L)'
;MPLKRFFGRGRDDAPTPSVEVEPESADEVSQPDDDGPPEEATETTWLHRADAVLPTGASTGSKRMEVLYGERGDNLPSHFAAAAGALITDVNGFQYLDCTMALGAVSLGYAEPRVTRAVIDAASRGNVSALSDYREVELAERLCGIIPCAERVQFLKTGAEATAAAVRLARAFTGRERVIACGYFGWHDWCSQARGIPAAVSALVTWVPFDDVGALDAAVASAGSSLAAIVLEPVIERAPSIEWLTRARTLCDAAGAVLVFDEMKTGFRVAPGGYQEVCGVAPDLATFGKALANGYPLAVVAGREDIMNMARDTWISSTLASESSSLAAALAVLDWHEEADICATLAETGRDMRASVNRAIAASGITGVETHGIDSMWLMKWADPDRENRFIAHAMRTGVLFKRGAYNFAAVAHDEPALLDIEAAASAAFVALVEEDRA
;
A
#
# COMPACT_ATOMS: atom_id res chain seq x y z
N MET A 1 16.22 -35.41 36.48
CA MET A 1 15.13 -35.30 37.48
C MET A 1 13.83 -35.00 36.76
N PRO A 2 12.81 -35.85 36.84
CA PRO A 2 11.59 -35.73 36.07
C PRO A 2 10.53 -34.89 36.79
N LEU A 3 9.95 -33.91 36.09
CA LEU A 3 8.73 -33.25 36.50
C LEU A 3 7.55 -34.21 36.28
N LYS A 4 7.01 -34.72 37.37
CA LYS A 4 5.79 -35.56 37.40
C LYS A 4 4.65 -34.76 38.01
N ARG A 5 3.51 -34.79 37.27
CA ARG A 5 2.11 -34.78 37.74
C ARG A 5 1.53 -33.52 38.34
N PHE A 6 0.67 -32.89 37.52
CA PHE A 6 -0.63 -32.38 38.01
C PHE A 6 -1.69 -32.68 36.92
N PHE A 7 -2.26 -33.85 36.97
CA PHE A 7 -3.55 -34.17 36.36
C PHE A 7 -4.30 -35.04 37.34
N GLY A 8 -5.40 -34.56 37.81
CA GLY A 8 -6.40 -35.35 38.51
C GLY A 8 -7.29 -34.53 39.43
N ARG A 9 -8.49 -34.15 38.93
CA ARG A 9 -9.78 -34.49 39.47
C ARG A 9 -10.93 -33.66 38.90
N GLY A 10 -11.98 -34.37 38.52
CA GLY A 10 -13.38 -33.97 38.66
C GLY A 10 -13.88 -32.94 37.65
N ARG A 11 -14.48 -33.46 36.58
CA ARG A 11 -15.54 -32.73 35.88
C ARG A 11 -16.75 -32.67 36.85
N ASP A 12 -17.04 -31.47 37.37
CA ASP A 12 -18.38 -31.09 37.75
C ASP A 12 -18.87 -30.12 36.67
N ASP A 13 -19.98 -30.48 36.04
CA ASP A 13 -20.67 -29.69 35.04
C ASP A 13 -21.23 -28.41 35.67
N ALA A 14 -20.50 -27.31 35.56
CA ALA A 14 -21.05 -25.99 35.76
C ALA A 14 -21.55 -25.47 34.40
N PRO A 15 -22.78 -24.98 34.28
CA PRO A 15 -23.31 -24.44 33.06
C PRO A 15 -22.51 -23.19 32.67
N THR A 16 -22.02 -23.16 31.44
CA THR A 16 -21.47 -21.99 30.79
C THR A 16 -22.51 -20.87 30.86
N PRO A 17 -22.19 -19.68 31.36
CA PRO A 17 -23.13 -18.55 31.27
C PRO A 17 -23.26 -18.19 29.79
N SER A 18 -24.39 -18.50 29.19
CA SER A 18 -24.83 -17.94 27.93
C SER A 18 -25.13 -16.47 28.16
N VAL A 19 -24.25 -15.59 27.74
CA VAL A 19 -24.59 -14.18 27.56
C VAL A 19 -25.45 -14.12 26.31
N GLU A 20 -26.77 -14.17 26.50
CA GLU A 20 -27.71 -13.74 25.47
C GLU A 20 -27.55 -12.23 25.33
N VAL A 21 -26.84 -11.81 24.31
CA VAL A 21 -26.90 -10.42 23.84
C VAL A 21 -28.19 -10.34 23.01
N GLU A 22 -29.25 -9.83 23.62
CA GLU A 22 -30.43 -9.41 22.86
C GLU A 22 -29.97 -8.42 21.78
N PRO A 23 -30.46 -8.52 20.55
CA PRO A 23 -30.16 -7.50 19.54
C PRO A 23 -30.89 -6.21 20.00
N GLU A 24 -30.12 -5.25 20.51
CA GLU A 24 -30.62 -3.89 20.64
C GLU A 24 -31.07 -3.46 19.23
N SER A 25 -32.34 -3.07 19.17
CA SER A 25 -32.97 -2.47 18.00
C SER A 25 -32.04 -1.37 17.49
N ALA A 26 -31.89 -1.33 16.17
CA ALA A 26 -31.22 -0.23 15.47
C ALA A 26 -31.96 1.07 15.86
N ASP A 27 -31.50 1.72 16.91
CA ASP A 27 -31.90 3.07 17.22
C ASP A 27 -31.34 3.95 16.10
N GLU A 28 -32.25 4.67 15.48
CA GLU A 28 -31.99 5.75 14.54
C GLU A 28 -30.84 6.58 15.09
N VAL A 29 -29.76 6.68 14.29
CA VAL A 29 -28.70 7.65 14.52
C VAL A 29 -29.38 9.00 14.50
N SER A 30 -29.67 9.52 15.71
CA SER A 30 -30.17 10.87 15.90
C SER A 30 -29.16 11.82 15.25
N GLN A 31 -29.65 12.63 14.31
CA GLN A 31 -28.88 13.76 13.79
C GLN A 31 -28.38 14.58 15.00
N PRO A 32 -27.10 15.01 15.00
CA PRO A 32 -26.63 15.89 16.05
C PRO A 32 -27.51 17.14 16.07
N ASP A 33 -27.97 17.51 17.26
CA ASP A 33 -28.75 18.72 17.50
C ASP A 33 -28.00 19.92 16.94
N ASP A 34 -28.72 20.77 16.21
CA ASP A 34 -28.29 22.03 15.63
C ASP A 34 -28.10 23.07 16.79
N ASP A 35 -27.06 22.85 17.59
CA ASP A 35 -26.56 23.87 18.50
C ASP A 35 -25.79 24.89 17.65
N GLY A 36 -26.41 26.03 17.43
CA GLY A 36 -25.92 27.16 16.64
C GLY A 36 -24.46 27.52 16.94
N PRO A 37 -23.78 28.29 16.05
CA PRO A 37 -22.35 28.46 16.07
C PRO A 37 -21.87 29.01 17.42
N PRO A 38 -20.86 28.36 18.04
CA PRO A 38 -20.22 28.92 19.23
C PRO A 38 -19.46 30.20 18.86
N GLU A 39 -19.50 31.18 19.79
CA GLU A 39 -18.81 32.46 19.71
C GLU A 39 -17.34 32.32 19.29
N GLU A 40 -16.86 33.28 18.48
CA GLU A 40 -15.53 33.46 17.94
C GLU A 40 -14.39 33.38 19.01
N ALA A 41 -14.05 32.17 19.41
CA ALA A 41 -12.66 31.89 19.77
C ALA A 41 -11.93 31.66 18.42
N THR A 42 -10.79 32.25 18.19
CA THR A 42 -9.90 31.97 17.05
C THR A 42 -9.59 30.47 17.08
N GLU A 43 -10.42 29.68 16.42
CA GLU A 43 -10.27 28.21 16.40
C GLU A 43 -8.93 27.88 15.78
N THR A 44 -8.04 27.33 16.58
CA THR A 44 -6.77 26.80 16.12
C THR A 44 -7.06 25.67 15.14
N THR A 45 -6.75 25.84 13.88
CA THR A 45 -7.05 24.84 12.83
C THR A 45 -6.43 23.48 13.16
N TRP A 46 -6.98 22.42 12.59
CA TRP A 46 -6.41 21.07 12.72
C TRP A 46 -4.95 21.02 12.26
N LEU A 47 -4.59 21.81 11.27
CA LEU A 47 -3.22 21.95 10.79
C LEU A 47 -2.29 22.50 11.89
N HIS A 48 -2.64 23.62 12.52
CA HIS A 48 -1.87 24.18 13.62
C HIS A 48 -1.79 23.24 14.83
N ARG A 49 -2.89 22.54 15.16
CA ARG A 49 -2.89 21.53 16.24
C ARG A 49 -1.95 20.38 15.93
N ALA A 50 -1.93 19.88 14.67
CA ALA A 50 -1.03 18.84 14.23
C ALA A 50 0.45 19.29 14.33
N ASP A 51 0.77 20.51 13.92
CA ASP A 51 2.14 21.05 13.98
C ASP A 51 2.65 21.17 15.41
N ALA A 52 1.78 21.45 16.36
CA ALA A 52 2.17 21.56 17.76
C ALA A 52 2.60 20.20 18.37
N VAL A 53 2.14 19.07 17.84
CA VAL A 53 2.35 17.74 18.43
C VAL A 53 2.96 16.70 17.50
N LEU A 54 2.91 16.92 16.18
CA LEU A 54 3.50 16.05 15.17
C LEU A 54 4.65 16.78 14.48
N PRO A 55 5.88 16.25 14.47
CA PRO A 55 7.06 16.95 13.96
C PRO A 55 6.96 17.48 12.52
N THR A 56 6.01 16.95 11.74
CA THR A 56 5.81 17.30 10.32
C THR A 56 4.34 17.42 9.94
N GLY A 57 3.46 17.63 10.92
CA GLY A 57 2.01 17.71 10.72
C GLY A 57 1.32 16.38 10.33
N ALA A 58 2.07 15.40 9.86
CA ALA A 58 1.57 14.06 9.55
C ALA A 58 2.68 13.01 9.71
N SER A 59 2.33 11.83 10.24
CA SER A 59 3.29 10.73 10.44
C SER A 59 3.79 10.12 9.13
N THR A 60 3.01 10.23 8.04
CA THR A 60 3.38 9.71 6.72
C THR A 60 3.83 10.85 5.81
N GLY A 61 5.05 10.77 5.28
CA GLY A 61 5.62 11.82 4.43
C GLY A 61 4.73 12.22 3.24
N SER A 62 4.12 11.23 2.58
CA SER A 62 3.21 11.44 1.43
C SER A 62 1.86 12.09 1.78
N LYS A 63 1.52 12.23 3.08
CA LYS A 63 0.33 12.94 3.57
C LYS A 63 0.63 14.36 4.08
N ARG A 64 1.89 14.79 4.01
CA ARG A 64 2.24 16.19 4.31
C ARG A 64 1.69 17.10 3.23
N MET A 65 1.20 18.27 3.63
CA MET A 65 0.54 19.19 2.69
C MET A 65 1.46 19.64 1.54
N GLU A 66 2.72 19.87 1.84
CA GLU A 66 3.73 20.24 0.83
C GLU A 66 3.94 19.13 -0.22
N VAL A 67 3.72 17.86 0.17
CA VAL A 67 3.81 16.71 -0.74
C VAL A 67 2.49 16.49 -1.48
N LEU A 68 1.35 16.75 -0.83
CA LEU A 68 0.04 16.61 -1.45
C LEU A 68 -0.24 17.72 -2.47
N TYR A 69 0.04 18.97 -2.11
CA TYR A 69 -0.43 20.17 -2.85
C TYR A 69 0.71 21.02 -3.41
N GLY A 70 1.97 20.76 -3.02
CA GLY A 70 3.10 21.62 -3.35
C GLY A 70 3.23 22.84 -2.44
N GLU A 71 2.22 23.11 -1.63
CA GLU A 71 2.18 24.25 -0.68
C GLU A 71 1.50 23.81 0.63
N ARG A 72 1.48 24.74 1.59
CA ARG A 72 0.85 24.58 2.90
C ARG A 72 -0.06 25.77 3.17
N GLY A 73 -1.26 25.51 3.66
CA GLY A 73 -2.23 26.57 3.98
C GLY A 73 -3.50 26.03 4.64
N ASP A 74 -4.16 26.88 5.44
CA ASP A 74 -5.38 26.52 6.18
C ASP A 74 -6.61 26.37 5.27
N ASN A 75 -6.53 26.80 4.04
CA ASN A 75 -7.57 26.68 3.01
C ASN A 75 -7.50 25.35 2.22
N LEU A 76 -6.58 24.46 2.59
CA LEU A 76 -6.40 23.15 1.97
C LEU A 76 -6.89 22.04 2.91
N PRO A 77 -7.48 20.94 2.41
CA PRO A 77 -7.91 19.82 3.23
C PRO A 77 -6.69 19.14 3.86
N SER A 78 -6.63 19.14 5.19
CA SER A 78 -5.47 18.64 5.95
C SER A 78 -5.70 17.28 6.58
N HIS A 79 -6.91 17.03 7.09
CA HIS A 79 -7.28 15.83 7.82
C HIS A 79 -8.65 15.34 7.34
N PHE A 80 -8.86 14.04 7.31
CA PHE A 80 -10.16 13.46 7.02
C PHE A 80 -10.89 13.07 8.32
N ALA A 81 -12.22 13.20 8.29
CA ALA A 81 -13.12 12.73 9.34
C ALA A 81 -13.74 11.38 8.99
N ALA A 82 -14.08 11.16 7.72
CA ALA A 82 -14.68 9.92 7.23
C ALA A 82 -14.23 9.62 5.80
N ALA A 83 -14.34 8.36 5.40
CA ALA A 83 -14.13 7.94 4.02
C ALA A 83 -15.01 6.73 3.69
N ALA A 84 -15.68 6.74 2.54
CA ALA A 84 -16.53 5.64 2.07
C ALA A 84 -16.50 5.58 0.52
N GLY A 85 -16.46 4.38 -0.04
CA GLY A 85 -16.32 4.19 -1.48
C GLY A 85 -15.05 4.85 -2.01
N ALA A 86 -15.17 5.79 -2.94
CA ALA A 86 -14.05 6.59 -3.44
C ALA A 86 -13.99 8.00 -2.83
N LEU A 87 -14.85 8.32 -1.85
CA LEU A 87 -14.98 9.66 -1.28
C LEU A 87 -14.27 9.77 0.09
N ILE A 88 -13.66 10.91 0.31
CA ILE A 88 -13.12 11.34 1.60
C ILE A 88 -13.90 12.59 2.05
N THR A 89 -14.36 12.60 3.29
CA THR A 89 -14.92 13.79 3.94
C THR A 89 -13.86 14.36 4.87
N ASP A 90 -13.48 15.62 4.69
CA ASP A 90 -12.52 16.30 5.57
C ASP A 90 -13.15 16.71 6.91
N VAL A 91 -12.33 17.23 7.81
CA VAL A 91 -12.77 17.69 9.15
C VAL A 91 -13.68 18.93 9.11
N ASN A 92 -13.81 19.59 7.95
CA ASN A 92 -14.69 20.72 7.72
C ASN A 92 -16.00 20.30 7.01
N GLY A 93 -16.17 19.00 6.75
CA GLY A 93 -17.36 18.43 6.10
C GLY A 93 -17.35 18.47 4.57
N PHE A 94 -16.27 18.95 3.92
CA PHE A 94 -16.16 18.92 2.46
C PHE A 94 -15.83 17.52 1.97
N GLN A 95 -16.46 17.10 0.87
CA GLN A 95 -16.22 15.82 0.23
C GLN A 95 -15.30 15.94 -0.98
N TYR A 96 -14.42 14.98 -1.11
CA TYR A 96 -13.46 14.88 -2.22
C TYR A 96 -13.46 13.47 -2.77
N LEU A 97 -13.53 13.36 -4.10
CA LEU A 97 -13.24 12.10 -4.80
C LEU A 97 -11.72 11.86 -4.79
N ASP A 98 -11.30 10.73 -4.26
CA ASP A 98 -9.88 10.42 -4.05
C ASP A 98 -9.31 9.51 -5.13
N CYS A 99 -8.49 10.05 -6.01
CA CYS A 99 -7.72 9.27 -6.98
C CYS A 99 -6.45 8.64 -6.39
N THR A 100 -6.12 8.89 -5.11
CA THR A 100 -4.91 8.36 -4.48
C THR A 100 -5.13 7.02 -3.78
N MET A 101 -6.37 6.76 -3.33
CA MET A 101 -6.82 5.54 -2.66
C MET A 101 -5.83 5.02 -1.62
N ALA A 102 -5.48 5.91 -0.66
CA ALA A 102 -4.48 5.64 0.38
C ALA A 102 -3.15 5.11 -0.20
N LEU A 103 -2.66 5.69 -1.31
CA LEU A 103 -1.45 5.27 -2.03
C LEU A 103 -1.53 3.82 -2.55
N GLY A 104 -2.70 3.44 -3.03
CA GLY A 104 -2.98 2.12 -3.57
C GLY A 104 -3.23 1.04 -2.51
N ALA A 105 -3.34 1.40 -1.24
CA ALA A 105 -3.68 0.45 -0.19
C ALA A 105 -5.16 0.03 -0.22
N VAL A 106 -6.03 0.89 -0.74
CA VAL A 106 -7.47 0.63 -0.86
C VAL A 106 -7.80 0.34 -2.32
N SER A 107 -8.21 -0.88 -2.63
CA SER A 107 -8.54 -1.33 -3.99
C SER A 107 -10.04 -1.52 -4.22
N LEU A 108 -10.78 -1.91 -3.19
CA LEU A 108 -12.22 -2.12 -3.28
C LEU A 108 -13.03 -0.83 -3.04
N GLY A 109 -12.49 0.08 -2.24
CA GLY A 109 -13.12 1.30 -1.77
C GLY A 109 -12.98 1.45 -0.27
N TYR A 110 -13.08 2.68 0.22
CA TYR A 110 -13.05 2.99 1.66
C TYR A 110 -14.27 2.40 2.36
N ALA A 111 -14.08 1.94 3.58
CA ALA A 111 -15.12 1.35 4.43
C ALA A 111 -15.98 0.30 3.69
N GLU A 112 -15.34 -0.52 2.82
CA GLU A 112 -16.06 -1.57 2.08
C GLU A 112 -16.82 -2.46 3.07
N PRO A 113 -18.15 -2.68 2.87
CA PRO A 113 -19.00 -3.27 3.91
C PRO A 113 -18.63 -4.68 4.35
N ARG A 114 -18.16 -5.55 3.43
CA ARG A 114 -17.81 -6.95 3.76
C ARG A 114 -16.50 -7.00 4.55
N VAL A 115 -15.49 -6.22 4.12
CA VAL A 115 -14.21 -6.10 4.82
C VAL A 115 -14.43 -5.48 6.20
N THR A 116 -15.19 -4.40 6.29
CA THR A 116 -15.50 -3.73 7.56
C THR A 116 -16.22 -4.67 8.54
N ARG A 117 -17.19 -5.44 8.08
CA ARG A 117 -17.91 -6.43 8.91
C ARG A 117 -16.98 -7.52 9.41
N ALA A 118 -16.14 -8.08 8.54
CA ALA A 118 -15.17 -9.11 8.94
C ALA A 118 -14.21 -8.62 10.02
N VAL A 119 -13.77 -7.36 9.92
CA VAL A 119 -12.91 -6.69 10.91
C VAL A 119 -13.62 -6.50 12.24
N ILE A 120 -14.85 -5.99 12.23
CA ILE A 120 -15.65 -5.80 13.45
C ILE A 120 -15.88 -7.15 14.15
N ASP A 121 -16.27 -8.18 13.40
CA ASP A 121 -16.48 -9.53 13.94
C ASP A 121 -15.21 -10.11 14.56
N ALA A 122 -14.06 -9.92 13.92
CA ALA A 122 -12.78 -10.38 14.45
C ALA A 122 -12.38 -9.62 15.72
N ALA A 123 -12.45 -8.29 15.68
CA ALA A 123 -12.07 -7.43 16.80
C ALA A 123 -12.95 -7.66 18.03
N SER A 124 -14.25 -7.93 17.85
CA SER A 124 -15.20 -8.19 18.94
C SER A 124 -14.90 -9.47 19.73
N ARG A 125 -14.13 -10.40 19.15
CA ARG A 125 -13.71 -11.67 19.79
C ARG A 125 -12.33 -11.60 20.44
N GLY A 126 -11.68 -10.44 20.40
CA GLY A 126 -10.31 -10.22 20.90
C GLY A 126 -9.31 -10.15 19.76
N ASN A 127 -8.73 -8.95 19.56
CA ASN A 127 -7.86 -8.67 18.41
C ASN A 127 -6.46 -9.26 18.54
N VAL A 128 -5.94 -9.42 19.77
CA VAL A 128 -4.61 -9.98 20.06
C VAL A 128 -4.69 -10.84 21.31
N SER A 129 -4.06 -12.00 21.29
CA SER A 129 -3.98 -12.89 22.45
C SER A 129 -2.57 -13.48 22.63
N ALA A 130 -2.40 -14.31 23.67
CA ALA A 130 -1.18 -15.09 23.88
C ALA A 130 -1.03 -16.27 22.89
N LEU A 131 -2.09 -16.60 22.14
CA LEU A 131 -2.10 -17.60 21.09
C LEU A 131 -2.25 -16.91 19.74
N SER A 132 -1.68 -17.49 18.69
CA SER A 132 -1.90 -17.04 17.31
C SER A 132 -3.38 -17.21 16.93
N ASP A 133 -3.89 -16.28 16.13
CA ASP A 133 -5.22 -16.40 15.56
C ASP A 133 -5.23 -17.52 14.49
N TYR A 134 -6.28 -18.34 14.45
CA TYR A 134 -6.40 -19.43 13.46
C TYR A 134 -6.42 -18.93 12.02
N ARG A 135 -6.88 -17.69 11.80
CA ARG A 135 -6.89 -17.02 10.48
C ARG A 135 -5.48 -16.82 9.91
N GLU A 136 -4.46 -16.80 10.78
CA GLU A 136 -3.07 -16.78 10.31
C GLU A 136 -2.75 -18.00 9.44
N VAL A 137 -3.21 -19.18 9.85
CA VAL A 137 -3.03 -20.42 9.08
C VAL A 137 -3.91 -20.41 7.83
N GLU A 138 -5.19 -20.08 7.97
CA GLU A 138 -6.14 -20.02 6.86
C GLU A 138 -5.68 -19.07 5.74
N LEU A 139 -5.24 -17.87 6.11
CA LEU A 139 -4.71 -16.89 5.16
C LEU A 139 -3.40 -17.37 4.54
N ALA A 140 -2.50 -17.97 5.31
CA ALA A 140 -1.24 -18.52 4.82
C ALA A 140 -1.46 -19.60 3.75
N GLU A 141 -2.39 -20.52 3.98
CA GLU A 141 -2.73 -21.58 3.02
C GLU A 141 -3.28 -20.99 1.72
N ARG A 142 -4.19 -20.01 1.79
CA ARG A 142 -4.74 -19.36 0.60
C ARG A 142 -3.65 -18.58 -0.17
N LEU A 143 -2.78 -17.85 0.52
CA LEU A 143 -1.69 -17.10 -0.12
C LEU A 143 -0.68 -18.03 -0.80
N CYS A 144 -0.33 -19.15 -0.20
CA CYS A 144 0.51 -20.17 -0.85
C CYS A 144 -0.15 -20.78 -2.10
N GLY A 145 -1.49 -20.82 -2.15
CA GLY A 145 -2.22 -21.25 -3.34
C GLY A 145 -2.32 -20.20 -4.46
N ILE A 146 -2.17 -18.92 -4.12
CA ILE A 146 -2.35 -17.78 -5.05
C ILE A 146 -1.01 -17.27 -5.58
N ILE A 147 0.00 -17.09 -4.71
CA ILE A 147 1.26 -16.44 -5.05
C ILE A 147 2.22 -17.47 -5.68
N PRO A 148 2.67 -17.27 -6.94
CA PRO A 148 3.44 -18.28 -7.65
C PRO A 148 4.73 -18.75 -6.96
N CYS A 149 5.46 -17.86 -6.28
CA CYS A 149 6.70 -18.24 -5.58
C CYS A 149 6.48 -18.76 -4.14
N ALA A 150 5.24 -18.70 -3.62
CA ALA A 150 5.00 -18.94 -2.19
C ALA A 150 4.84 -20.42 -1.85
N GLU A 151 5.80 -20.97 -1.13
CA GLU A 151 5.69 -22.24 -0.41
C GLU A 151 5.42 -22.01 1.08
N ARG A 152 5.86 -20.87 1.61
CA ARG A 152 5.63 -20.40 2.99
C ARG A 152 5.46 -18.89 3.03
N VAL A 153 4.80 -18.40 4.09
CA VAL A 153 4.57 -16.97 4.34
C VAL A 153 4.96 -16.59 5.77
N GLN A 154 5.33 -15.33 5.97
CA GLN A 154 5.53 -14.68 7.27
C GLN A 154 4.76 -13.37 7.28
N PHE A 155 3.86 -13.20 8.25
CA PHE A 155 3.07 -11.98 8.42
C PHE A 155 3.85 -10.90 9.17
N LEU A 156 3.59 -9.66 8.77
CA LEU A 156 4.14 -8.41 9.29
C LEU A 156 3.07 -7.32 9.16
N LYS A 157 3.38 -6.06 9.51
CA LYS A 157 2.41 -4.98 9.48
C LYS A 157 2.64 -3.95 8.37
N THR A 158 3.87 -3.73 7.98
CA THR A 158 4.23 -2.69 7.02
C THR A 158 5.10 -3.24 5.89
N GLY A 159 5.03 -2.60 4.71
CA GLY A 159 5.89 -2.96 3.59
C GLY A 159 7.38 -2.82 3.94
N ALA A 160 7.75 -1.81 4.74
CA ALA A 160 9.13 -1.62 5.18
C ALA A 160 9.63 -2.80 6.04
N GLU A 161 8.79 -3.33 6.93
CA GLU A 161 9.11 -4.55 7.69
C GLU A 161 9.25 -5.77 6.78
N ALA A 162 8.32 -5.94 5.82
CA ALA A 162 8.34 -7.08 4.91
C ALA A 162 9.59 -7.09 4.03
N THR A 163 9.97 -5.96 3.43
CA THR A 163 11.19 -5.86 2.63
C THR A 163 12.45 -6.04 3.46
N ALA A 164 12.49 -5.50 4.69
CA ALA A 164 13.59 -5.71 5.62
C ALA A 164 13.70 -7.19 6.04
N ALA A 165 12.57 -7.86 6.26
CA ALA A 165 12.53 -9.28 6.56
C ALA A 165 13.03 -10.12 5.38
N ALA A 166 12.58 -9.84 4.15
CA ALA A 166 13.06 -10.52 2.95
C ALA A 166 14.59 -10.42 2.77
N VAL A 167 15.14 -9.22 2.96
CA VAL A 167 16.60 -9.01 2.91
C VAL A 167 17.32 -9.76 4.04
N ARG A 168 16.76 -9.78 5.26
CA ARG A 168 17.34 -10.53 6.38
C ARG A 168 17.34 -12.03 6.11
N LEU A 169 16.26 -12.58 5.57
CA LEU A 169 16.17 -13.99 5.17
C LEU A 169 17.17 -14.32 4.08
N ALA A 170 17.30 -13.48 3.05
CA ALA A 170 18.27 -13.66 1.97
C ALA A 170 19.73 -13.65 2.48
N ARG A 171 20.06 -12.73 3.38
CA ARG A 171 21.39 -12.68 4.03
C ARG A 171 21.66 -13.91 4.89
N ALA A 172 20.68 -14.34 5.68
CA ALA A 172 20.82 -15.54 6.51
C ALA A 172 20.98 -16.80 5.67
N PHE A 173 20.22 -16.94 4.60
CA PHE A 173 20.28 -18.09 3.68
C PHE A 173 21.61 -18.17 2.92
N THR A 174 22.08 -17.04 2.38
CA THR A 174 23.30 -17.01 1.57
C THR A 174 24.60 -16.90 2.40
N GLY A 175 24.51 -16.45 3.64
CA GLY A 175 25.68 -16.08 4.46
C GLY A 175 26.42 -14.84 3.93
N ARG A 176 25.76 -14.00 3.11
CA ARG A 176 26.35 -12.84 2.42
C ARG A 176 25.63 -11.56 2.80
N GLU A 177 26.20 -10.39 2.45
CA GLU A 177 25.72 -9.12 2.99
C GLU A 177 25.20 -8.13 1.94
N ARG A 178 25.80 -8.12 0.72
CA ARG A 178 25.49 -7.11 -0.29
C ARG A 178 24.14 -7.33 -0.95
N VAL A 179 23.44 -6.21 -1.21
CA VAL A 179 22.14 -6.17 -1.89
C VAL A 179 22.22 -5.23 -3.08
N ILE A 180 21.66 -5.62 -4.21
CA ILE A 180 21.39 -4.75 -5.34
C ILE A 180 19.90 -4.41 -5.29
N ALA A 181 19.55 -3.14 -5.45
CA ALA A 181 18.19 -2.67 -5.24
C ALA A 181 17.73 -1.73 -6.36
N CYS A 182 16.47 -1.87 -6.80
CA CYS A 182 15.78 -0.94 -7.70
C CYS A 182 14.32 -0.78 -7.26
N GLY A 183 13.94 0.40 -6.78
CA GLY A 183 12.58 0.70 -6.31
C GLY A 183 12.55 1.48 -5.00
N TYR A 184 11.37 1.54 -4.38
CA TYR A 184 11.15 2.13 -3.06
C TYR A 184 10.68 1.06 -2.07
N PHE A 185 11.45 0.82 -1.01
CA PHE A 185 11.26 -0.30 -0.08
C PHE A 185 10.95 0.14 1.35
N GLY A 186 10.56 1.39 1.55
CA GLY A 186 10.27 1.96 2.86
C GLY A 186 11.42 2.81 3.42
N TRP A 187 11.47 2.94 4.74
CA TRP A 187 12.35 3.89 5.43
C TRP A 187 13.42 3.22 6.32
N HIS A 188 13.46 1.88 6.37
CA HIS A 188 14.43 1.16 7.18
C HIS A 188 15.87 1.38 6.68
N ASP A 189 16.83 1.28 7.58
CA ASP A 189 18.24 1.59 7.34
C ASP A 189 18.84 0.89 6.12
N TRP A 190 18.41 -0.35 5.86
CA TRP A 190 18.94 -1.14 4.75
C TRP A 190 18.64 -0.55 3.37
N CYS A 191 17.56 0.20 3.23
CA CYS A 191 17.03 0.68 1.94
C CYS A 191 16.85 2.20 1.86
N SER A 192 17.26 2.95 2.86
CA SER A 192 17.11 4.40 2.88
C SER A 192 18.48 5.10 2.74
N GLN A 193 18.45 6.29 2.14
CA GLN A 193 19.60 7.18 2.02
C GLN A 193 19.43 8.43 2.90
N ALA A 194 18.49 8.41 3.84
CA ALA A 194 18.18 9.53 4.72
C ALA A 194 19.28 9.78 5.76
N ARG A 195 19.23 10.95 6.40
CA ARG A 195 20.15 11.29 7.51
C ARG A 195 19.89 10.35 8.69
N GLY A 196 20.97 9.99 9.40
CA GLY A 196 20.93 9.11 10.58
C GLY A 196 21.27 7.66 10.28
N ILE A 197 21.43 7.27 9.02
CA ILE A 197 21.80 5.91 8.64
C ILE A 197 23.31 5.77 8.66
N PRO A 198 23.86 4.74 9.34
CA PRO A 198 25.31 4.51 9.36
C PRO A 198 25.85 4.22 7.95
N ALA A 199 26.98 4.83 7.61
CA ALA A 199 27.62 4.64 6.31
C ALA A 199 27.94 3.16 6.02
N ALA A 200 28.26 2.37 7.04
CA ALA A 200 28.51 0.95 6.90
C ALA A 200 27.27 0.16 6.43
N VAL A 201 26.06 0.60 6.81
CA VAL A 201 24.80 -0.02 6.34
C VAL A 201 24.51 0.37 4.91
N SER A 202 24.63 1.67 4.60
CA SER A 202 24.40 2.19 3.24
C SER A 202 25.36 1.59 2.21
N ALA A 203 26.61 1.30 2.61
CA ALA A 203 27.64 0.69 1.75
C ALA A 203 27.32 -0.76 1.33
N LEU A 204 26.37 -1.41 1.99
CA LEU A 204 25.92 -2.77 1.64
C LEU A 204 24.88 -2.80 0.54
N VAL A 205 24.36 -1.64 0.10
CA VAL A 205 23.33 -1.57 -0.94
C VAL A 205 23.84 -0.82 -2.16
N THR A 206 23.71 -1.44 -3.32
CA THR A 206 23.99 -0.83 -4.64
C THR A 206 22.67 -0.57 -5.34
N TRP A 207 22.40 0.69 -5.67
CA TRP A 207 21.20 1.08 -6.42
C TRP A 207 21.46 1.04 -7.92
N VAL A 208 20.50 0.47 -8.66
CA VAL A 208 20.55 0.40 -10.12
C VAL A 208 19.33 1.12 -10.72
N PRO A 209 19.46 1.72 -11.92
CA PRO A 209 18.33 2.27 -12.62
C PRO A 209 17.30 1.20 -13.00
N PHE A 210 16.03 1.62 -13.07
CA PHE A 210 14.95 0.74 -13.49
C PHE A 210 15.09 0.33 -14.95
N ASP A 211 14.95 -0.97 -15.20
CA ASP A 211 14.96 -1.56 -16.55
C ASP A 211 16.28 -1.35 -17.33
N ASP A 212 17.40 -1.26 -16.60
CA ASP A 212 18.75 -1.16 -17.14
C ASP A 212 19.53 -2.46 -16.93
N VAL A 213 19.59 -3.28 -17.99
CA VAL A 213 20.30 -4.57 -17.98
C VAL A 213 21.79 -4.39 -17.76
N GLY A 214 22.40 -3.37 -18.40
CA GLY A 214 23.83 -3.11 -18.32
C GLY A 214 24.26 -2.69 -16.91
N ALA A 215 23.50 -1.81 -16.27
CA ALA A 215 23.73 -1.39 -14.90
C ALA A 215 23.55 -2.56 -13.90
N LEU A 216 22.58 -3.43 -14.15
CA LEU A 216 22.36 -4.63 -13.33
C LEU A 216 23.54 -5.60 -13.43
N ASP A 217 24.01 -5.89 -14.65
CA ASP A 217 25.18 -6.75 -14.90
C ASP A 217 26.44 -6.20 -14.21
N ALA A 218 26.70 -4.91 -14.35
CA ALA A 218 27.85 -4.25 -13.73
C ALA A 218 27.79 -4.30 -12.20
N ALA A 219 26.61 -4.10 -11.62
CA ALA A 219 26.41 -4.17 -10.17
C ALA A 219 26.65 -5.59 -9.63
N VAL A 220 26.16 -6.63 -10.32
CA VAL A 220 26.38 -8.03 -9.93
C VAL A 220 27.86 -8.39 -10.03
N ALA A 221 28.54 -8.00 -11.11
CA ALA A 221 29.98 -8.21 -11.29
C ALA A 221 30.79 -7.54 -10.16
N SER A 222 30.40 -6.32 -9.76
CA SER A 222 31.04 -5.58 -8.66
C SER A 222 30.78 -6.21 -7.30
N ALA A 223 29.58 -6.74 -7.03
CA ALA A 223 29.26 -7.41 -5.77
C ALA A 223 29.98 -8.77 -5.64
N GLY A 224 30.19 -9.47 -6.73
CA GLY A 224 30.87 -10.75 -6.79
C GLY A 224 30.28 -11.78 -5.82
N SER A 225 31.16 -12.49 -5.10
CA SER A 225 30.76 -13.53 -4.14
C SER A 225 30.06 -13.00 -2.88
N SER A 226 29.99 -11.68 -2.67
CA SER A 226 29.32 -11.08 -1.52
C SER A 226 27.84 -10.74 -1.75
N LEU A 227 27.30 -11.00 -2.95
CA LEU A 227 25.91 -10.73 -3.29
C LEU A 227 24.95 -11.66 -2.57
N ALA A 228 24.12 -11.11 -1.69
CA ALA A 228 23.07 -11.84 -0.98
C ALA A 228 21.75 -11.84 -1.76
N ALA A 229 21.35 -10.68 -2.29
CA ALA A 229 20.07 -10.54 -2.97
C ALA A 229 20.09 -9.45 -4.04
N ILE A 230 19.18 -9.63 -5.02
CA ILE A 230 18.68 -8.56 -5.91
C ILE A 230 17.23 -8.30 -5.49
N VAL A 231 16.89 -7.07 -5.13
CA VAL A 231 15.56 -6.64 -4.68
C VAL A 231 14.99 -5.65 -5.67
N LEU A 232 13.89 -5.99 -6.30
CA LEU A 232 13.29 -5.20 -7.37
C LEU A 232 11.83 -4.88 -7.06
N GLU A 233 11.43 -3.64 -7.27
CA GLU A 233 10.04 -3.29 -7.51
C GLU A 233 9.74 -3.58 -9.00
N PRO A 234 8.90 -4.58 -9.34
CA PRO A 234 8.80 -5.05 -10.72
C PRO A 234 8.16 -4.03 -11.68
N VAL A 235 7.36 -3.09 -11.16
CA VAL A 235 6.74 -2.03 -11.95
C VAL A 235 7.00 -0.66 -11.34
N ILE A 236 7.69 0.22 -12.10
CA ILE A 236 7.93 1.61 -11.72
C ILE A 236 7.61 2.50 -12.92
N GLU A 237 6.62 3.41 -12.79
CA GLU A 237 6.12 4.32 -13.85
C GLU A 237 5.67 3.64 -15.15
N ARG A 238 6.15 2.47 -15.46
CA ARG A 238 5.77 1.62 -16.60
C ARG A 238 6.06 0.15 -16.30
N ALA A 239 5.54 -0.74 -17.11
CA ALA A 239 5.99 -2.13 -17.11
C ALA A 239 7.47 -2.22 -17.54
N PRO A 240 8.27 -3.10 -16.93
CA PRO A 240 9.65 -3.34 -17.35
C PRO A 240 9.71 -4.17 -18.62
N SER A 241 10.90 -4.24 -19.25
CA SER A 241 11.19 -5.27 -20.23
C SER A 241 11.27 -6.65 -19.57
N ILE A 242 10.77 -7.68 -20.24
CA ILE A 242 10.90 -9.06 -19.78
C ILE A 242 12.37 -9.48 -19.71
N GLU A 243 13.19 -8.93 -20.60
CA GLU A 243 14.63 -9.16 -20.63
C GLU A 243 15.29 -8.78 -19.29
N TRP A 244 14.96 -7.62 -18.72
CA TRP A 244 15.52 -7.15 -17.45
C TRP A 244 15.18 -8.08 -16.28
N LEU A 245 13.91 -8.49 -16.15
CA LEU A 245 13.47 -9.41 -15.09
C LEU A 245 14.07 -10.81 -15.26
N THR A 246 14.11 -11.34 -16.49
CA THR A 246 14.74 -12.62 -16.80
C THR A 246 16.24 -12.57 -16.54
N ARG A 247 16.89 -11.43 -16.85
CA ARG A 247 18.31 -11.23 -16.54
C ARG A 247 18.56 -11.22 -15.03
N ALA A 248 17.72 -10.54 -14.25
CA ALA A 248 17.83 -10.55 -12.79
C ALA A 248 17.74 -11.97 -12.23
N ARG A 249 16.78 -12.79 -12.73
CA ARG A 249 16.66 -14.20 -12.34
C ARG A 249 17.93 -14.99 -12.67
N THR A 250 18.38 -14.90 -13.93
CA THR A 250 19.59 -15.61 -14.38
C THR A 250 20.82 -15.24 -13.57
N LEU A 251 20.99 -13.96 -13.24
CA LEU A 251 22.11 -13.48 -12.43
C LEU A 251 22.04 -13.99 -11.01
N CYS A 252 20.86 -14.02 -10.38
CA CYS A 252 20.68 -14.61 -9.04
C CYS A 252 21.02 -16.10 -9.05
N ASP A 253 20.54 -16.85 -10.03
CA ASP A 253 20.80 -18.29 -10.16
C ASP A 253 22.30 -18.57 -10.30
N ALA A 254 22.99 -17.84 -11.18
CA ALA A 254 24.42 -17.99 -11.41
C ALA A 254 25.26 -17.59 -10.19
N ALA A 255 24.85 -16.58 -9.44
CA ALA A 255 25.55 -16.11 -8.24
C ALA A 255 25.18 -16.91 -6.97
N GLY A 256 24.12 -17.72 -6.98
CA GLY A 256 23.53 -18.30 -5.79
C GLY A 256 23.02 -17.23 -4.83
N ALA A 257 22.48 -16.15 -5.37
CA ALA A 257 21.84 -15.05 -4.65
C ALA A 257 20.32 -15.18 -4.69
N VAL A 258 19.61 -14.46 -3.82
CA VAL A 258 18.15 -14.48 -3.73
C VAL A 258 17.55 -13.36 -4.59
N LEU A 259 16.60 -13.69 -5.46
CA LEU A 259 15.78 -12.70 -6.16
C LEU A 259 14.54 -12.38 -5.31
N VAL A 260 14.33 -11.09 -5.03
CA VAL A 260 13.19 -10.59 -4.27
C VAL A 260 12.37 -9.62 -5.12
N PHE A 261 11.07 -9.85 -5.25
CA PHE A 261 10.15 -8.86 -5.82
C PHE A 261 9.36 -8.16 -4.71
N ASP A 262 9.39 -6.83 -4.75
CA ASP A 262 8.47 -6.02 -3.94
C ASP A 262 7.16 -5.81 -4.71
N GLU A 263 6.19 -6.65 -4.38
CA GLU A 263 4.84 -6.63 -4.97
C GLU A 263 3.85 -5.75 -4.17
N MET A 264 4.36 -4.83 -3.34
CA MET A 264 3.52 -3.96 -2.49
C MET A 264 2.52 -3.12 -3.29
N LYS A 265 2.82 -2.77 -4.54
CA LYS A 265 1.91 -2.01 -5.41
C LYS A 265 1.18 -2.90 -6.41
N THR A 266 1.76 -4.01 -6.78
CA THR A 266 1.34 -4.87 -7.89
C THR A 266 0.52 -6.07 -7.42
N GLY A 267 0.79 -6.64 -6.26
CA GLY A 267 0.03 -7.74 -5.67
C GLY A 267 -1.43 -7.35 -5.40
N PHE A 268 -2.36 -8.21 -5.77
CA PHE A 268 -3.81 -7.99 -5.66
C PHE A 268 -4.32 -6.74 -6.39
N ARG A 269 -3.52 -6.23 -7.33
CA ARG A 269 -3.84 -5.08 -8.17
C ARG A 269 -3.69 -5.36 -9.66
N VAL A 270 -2.56 -5.92 -10.10
CA VAL A 270 -2.35 -6.30 -11.51
C VAL A 270 -2.71 -7.75 -11.77
N ALA A 271 -2.45 -8.59 -10.80
CA ALA A 271 -2.92 -9.98 -10.68
C ALA A 271 -2.92 -10.34 -9.18
N PRO A 272 -3.70 -11.32 -8.73
CA PRO A 272 -3.68 -11.77 -7.33
C PRO A 272 -2.28 -12.17 -6.87
N GLY A 273 -1.55 -12.94 -7.67
CA GLY A 273 -0.17 -13.33 -7.39
C GLY A 273 0.89 -12.26 -7.70
N GLY A 274 0.49 -11.03 -8.07
CA GLY A 274 1.39 -9.93 -8.38
C GLY A 274 1.93 -9.94 -9.81
N TYR A 275 2.94 -9.10 -10.08
CA TYR A 275 3.51 -8.97 -11.42
C TYR A 275 4.29 -10.23 -11.86
N GLN A 276 4.79 -11.03 -10.93
CA GLN A 276 5.39 -12.34 -11.21
C GLN A 276 4.46 -13.28 -11.98
N GLU A 277 3.15 -13.22 -11.69
CA GLU A 277 2.13 -13.96 -12.42
C GLU A 277 1.98 -13.44 -13.85
N VAL A 278 2.04 -12.14 -14.05
CA VAL A 278 1.91 -11.47 -15.36
C VAL A 278 3.14 -11.69 -16.24
N CYS A 279 4.34 -11.55 -15.67
CA CYS A 279 5.59 -11.63 -16.43
C CYS A 279 6.15 -13.05 -16.57
N GLY A 280 5.65 -14.02 -15.79
CA GLY A 280 6.15 -15.40 -15.81
C GLY A 280 7.56 -15.59 -15.22
N VAL A 281 8.12 -14.56 -14.56
CA VAL A 281 9.41 -14.64 -13.87
C VAL A 281 9.15 -14.75 -12.37
N ALA A 282 9.39 -15.92 -11.79
CA ALA A 282 9.22 -16.14 -10.36
C ALA A 282 10.46 -15.69 -9.57
N PRO A 283 10.32 -14.83 -8.55
CA PRO A 283 11.38 -14.55 -7.59
C PRO A 283 11.52 -15.72 -6.59
N ASP A 284 12.56 -15.69 -5.75
CA ASP A 284 12.69 -16.60 -4.62
C ASP A 284 11.85 -16.16 -3.42
N LEU A 285 11.73 -14.85 -3.21
CA LEU A 285 10.89 -14.21 -2.21
C LEU A 285 10.09 -13.07 -2.84
N ALA A 286 8.90 -12.82 -2.35
CA ALA A 286 8.11 -11.65 -2.70
C ALA A 286 7.48 -11.01 -1.46
N THR A 287 7.23 -9.69 -1.51
CA THR A 287 6.57 -8.97 -0.43
C THR A 287 5.24 -8.39 -0.88
N PHE A 288 4.20 -8.55 -0.07
CA PHE A 288 2.83 -8.11 -0.36
C PHE A 288 2.28 -7.27 0.79
N GLY A 289 1.27 -6.45 0.49
CA GLY A 289 0.56 -5.61 1.44
C GLY A 289 -0.47 -4.75 0.72
N LYS A 290 -0.77 -3.55 1.25
CA LYS A 290 -1.68 -2.59 0.62
C LYS A 290 -3.02 -3.22 0.21
N ALA A 291 -3.25 -3.44 -1.10
CA ALA A 291 -4.48 -4.00 -1.66
C ALA A 291 -4.85 -5.36 -1.05
N LEU A 292 -3.90 -6.15 -0.57
CA LEU A 292 -4.13 -7.43 0.12
C LEU A 292 -5.17 -7.33 1.26
N ALA A 293 -5.18 -6.22 2.00
CA ALA A 293 -6.07 -6.05 3.15
C ALA A 293 -6.92 -4.77 3.06
N ASN A 294 -7.08 -4.19 1.88
CA ASN A 294 -7.91 -3.01 1.59
C ASN A 294 -7.74 -1.86 2.60
N GLY A 295 -6.47 -1.51 2.91
CA GLY A 295 -6.11 -0.41 3.80
C GLY A 295 -5.86 -0.81 5.26
N TYR A 296 -6.18 -2.03 5.69
CA TYR A 296 -5.79 -2.54 7.01
C TYR A 296 -4.30 -2.88 7.05
N PRO A 297 -3.63 -2.70 8.21
CA PRO A 297 -2.18 -2.83 8.33
C PRO A 297 -1.75 -4.31 8.30
N LEU A 298 -1.49 -4.83 7.11
CA LEU A 298 -0.94 -6.17 6.89
C LEU A 298 0.12 -6.13 5.80
N ALA A 299 1.21 -6.83 6.03
CA ALA A 299 2.23 -7.12 5.04
C ALA A 299 2.71 -8.57 5.17
N VAL A 300 3.24 -9.11 4.09
CA VAL A 300 3.64 -10.51 3.99
C VAL A 300 4.97 -10.61 3.28
N VAL A 301 5.86 -11.47 3.77
CA VAL A 301 6.93 -12.07 2.98
C VAL A 301 6.49 -13.47 2.62
N ALA A 302 6.54 -13.80 1.34
CA ALA A 302 6.20 -15.12 0.81
C ALA A 302 7.34 -15.64 -0.06
N GLY A 303 7.55 -16.94 -0.12
CA GLY A 303 8.59 -17.50 -0.98
C GLY A 303 8.94 -18.95 -0.68
N ARG A 304 10.08 -19.36 -1.24
CA ARG A 304 10.60 -20.72 -1.15
C ARG A 304 10.77 -21.17 0.29
N GLU A 305 10.41 -22.42 0.55
CA GLU A 305 10.44 -23.03 1.88
C GLU A 305 11.84 -22.99 2.53
N ASP A 306 12.88 -23.32 1.76
CA ASP A 306 14.26 -23.37 2.27
C ASP A 306 14.77 -22.01 2.75
N ILE A 307 14.40 -20.91 2.06
CA ILE A 307 14.74 -19.55 2.44
C ILE A 307 13.85 -19.07 3.60
N MET A 308 12.54 -19.31 3.51
CA MET A 308 11.60 -18.92 4.54
C MET A 308 11.85 -19.59 5.89
N ASN A 309 12.40 -20.81 5.90
CA ASN A 309 12.80 -21.51 7.12
C ASN A 309 13.91 -20.81 7.91
N MET A 310 14.69 -19.89 7.28
CA MET A 310 15.63 -19.03 8.00
C MET A 310 14.95 -18.11 9.02
N ALA A 311 13.62 -17.92 8.95
CA ALA A 311 12.87 -17.16 9.95
C ALA A 311 13.02 -17.73 11.37
N ARG A 312 13.31 -19.03 11.51
CA ARG A 312 13.54 -19.69 12.81
C ARG A 312 14.77 -19.16 13.53
N ASP A 313 15.78 -18.72 12.78
CA ASP A 313 17.08 -18.28 13.30
C ASP A 313 17.26 -16.75 13.26
N THR A 314 16.36 -16.03 12.56
CA THR A 314 16.51 -14.59 12.32
C THR A 314 15.66 -13.71 13.22
N TRP A 315 14.80 -14.30 14.08
CA TRP A 315 13.93 -13.59 15.01
C TRP A 315 13.10 -12.48 14.36
N ILE A 316 12.50 -12.76 13.18
CA ILE A 316 11.53 -11.87 12.54
C ILE A 316 10.21 -12.03 13.29
N SER A 317 9.91 -11.12 14.20
CA SER A 317 8.79 -11.21 15.12
C SER A 317 8.24 -9.85 15.49
N SER A 318 6.91 -9.74 15.55
CA SER A 318 6.18 -8.59 16.06
C SER A 318 4.96 -9.08 16.81
N THR A 319 4.65 -8.48 17.97
CA THR A 319 3.47 -8.83 18.78
C THR A 319 2.17 -8.72 17.98
N LEU A 320 2.08 -7.75 17.08
CA LEU A 320 0.88 -7.46 16.29
C LEU A 320 0.89 -8.09 14.90
N ALA A 321 1.89 -8.89 14.55
CA ALA A 321 2.04 -9.43 13.19
C ALA A 321 0.79 -10.18 12.71
N SER A 322 0.17 -10.95 13.60
CA SER A 322 -1.00 -11.79 13.34
C SER A 322 -2.22 -11.35 14.16
N GLU A 323 -2.44 -10.03 14.32
CA GLU A 323 -3.68 -9.57 14.94
C GLU A 323 -4.90 -9.86 14.06
N SER A 324 -6.02 -10.16 14.70
CA SER A 324 -7.20 -10.77 14.07
C SER A 324 -7.85 -9.90 13.01
N SER A 325 -7.93 -8.57 13.22
CA SER A 325 -8.69 -7.69 12.32
C SER A 325 -8.07 -7.55 10.93
N SER A 326 -6.75 -7.42 10.83
CA SER A 326 -6.09 -7.36 9.51
C SER A 326 -6.10 -8.70 8.78
N LEU A 327 -6.01 -9.83 9.52
CA LEU A 327 -6.15 -11.16 8.91
C LEU A 327 -7.56 -11.36 8.35
N ALA A 328 -8.59 -10.95 9.11
CA ALA A 328 -9.98 -11.00 8.67
C ALA A 328 -10.25 -10.10 7.47
N ALA A 329 -9.65 -8.89 7.45
CA ALA A 329 -9.73 -7.99 6.32
C ALA A 329 -9.15 -8.64 5.04
N ALA A 330 -7.96 -9.24 5.14
CA ALA A 330 -7.33 -9.91 4.01
C ALA A 330 -8.14 -11.10 3.50
N LEU A 331 -8.68 -11.95 4.39
CA LEU A 331 -9.55 -13.05 3.99
C LEU A 331 -10.78 -12.55 3.24
N ALA A 332 -11.43 -11.48 3.71
CA ALA A 332 -12.57 -10.88 3.01
C ALA A 332 -12.19 -10.28 1.65
N VAL A 333 -10.96 -9.76 1.49
CA VAL A 333 -10.44 -9.32 0.19
C VAL A 333 -10.22 -10.51 -0.73
N LEU A 334 -9.67 -11.62 -0.24
CA LEU A 334 -9.49 -12.83 -1.04
C LEU A 334 -10.84 -13.41 -1.52
N ASP A 335 -11.89 -13.35 -0.68
CA ASP A 335 -13.24 -13.76 -1.09
C ASP A 335 -13.75 -12.92 -2.27
N TRP A 336 -13.49 -11.60 -2.28
CA TRP A 336 -13.78 -10.75 -3.43
C TRP A 336 -13.06 -11.18 -4.71
N HIS A 337 -11.77 -11.53 -4.61
CA HIS A 337 -10.97 -12.00 -5.76
C HIS A 337 -11.41 -13.38 -6.26
N GLU A 338 -12.00 -14.24 -5.42
CA GLU A 338 -12.57 -15.53 -5.84
C GLU A 338 -13.93 -15.37 -6.55
N GLU A 339 -14.71 -14.35 -6.18
CA GLU A 339 -16.05 -14.09 -6.73
C GLU A 339 -16.01 -13.28 -8.03
N ALA A 340 -14.98 -12.44 -8.23
CA ALA A 340 -14.86 -11.54 -9.38
C ALA A 340 -13.41 -11.26 -9.76
N ASP A 341 -13.17 -10.96 -11.03
CA ASP A 341 -11.87 -10.50 -11.50
C ASP A 341 -11.64 -9.02 -11.12
N ILE A 342 -11.26 -8.81 -9.86
CA ILE A 342 -10.99 -7.48 -9.31
C ILE A 342 -9.84 -6.81 -10.05
N CYS A 343 -8.80 -7.54 -10.42
CA CYS A 343 -7.64 -6.98 -11.11
C CYS A 343 -8.00 -6.48 -12.52
N ALA A 344 -8.85 -7.20 -13.26
CA ALA A 344 -9.38 -6.73 -14.53
C ALA A 344 -10.26 -5.48 -14.36
N THR A 345 -11.13 -5.46 -13.34
CA THR A 345 -11.94 -4.28 -13.00
C THR A 345 -11.06 -3.07 -12.70
N LEU A 346 -10.02 -3.22 -11.89
CA LEU A 346 -9.07 -2.14 -11.58
C LEU A 346 -8.33 -1.63 -12.82
N ALA A 347 -7.96 -2.53 -13.73
CA ALA A 347 -7.31 -2.16 -14.98
C ALA A 347 -8.27 -1.40 -15.92
N GLU A 348 -9.52 -1.85 -16.06
CA GLU A 348 -10.55 -1.17 -16.84
C GLU A 348 -10.85 0.23 -16.28
N THR A 349 -11.19 0.31 -15.00
CA THR A 349 -11.44 1.58 -14.30
C THR A 349 -10.27 2.56 -14.45
N GLY A 350 -9.04 2.09 -14.24
CA GLY A 350 -7.87 2.96 -14.36
C GLY A 350 -7.59 3.41 -15.79
N ARG A 351 -7.90 2.58 -16.79
CA ARG A 351 -7.86 2.95 -18.20
C ARG A 351 -8.85 4.08 -18.48
N ASP A 352 -10.07 3.97 -17.94
CA ASP A 352 -11.11 4.98 -18.12
C ASP A 352 -10.78 6.29 -17.39
N MET A 353 -10.24 6.24 -16.17
CA MET A 353 -9.70 7.42 -15.47
C MET A 353 -8.64 8.15 -16.32
N ARG A 354 -7.68 7.40 -16.89
CA ARG A 354 -6.65 7.97 -17.77
C ARG A 354 -7.24 8.55 -19.04
N ALA A 355 -8.21 7.86 -19.64
CA ALA A 355 -8.90 8.33 -20.84
C ALA A 355 -9.64 9.65 -20.57
N SER A 356 -10.31 9.79 -19.41
CA SER A 356 -10.98 11.02 -18.97
C SER A 356 -9.97 12.19 -18.86
N VAL A 357 -8.85 11.96 -18.18
CA VAL A 357 -7.79 12.99 -18.06
C VAL A 357 -7.18 13.34 -19.42
N ASN A 358 -6.91 12.35 -20.29
CA ASN A 358 -6.37 12.59 -21.62
C ASN A 358 -7.34 13.36 -22.52
N ARG A 359 -8.67 13.14 -22.42
CA ARG A 359 -9.68 13.96 -23.11
C ARG A 359 -9.64 15.42 -22.64
N ALA A 360 -9.52 15.62 -21.32
CA ALA A 360 -9.39 16.96 -20.74
C ALA A 360 -8.11 17.68 -21.21
N ILE A 361 -6.96 16.98 -21.26
CA ILE A 361 -5.70 17.52 -21.82
C ILE A 361 -5.91 17.93 -23.28
N ALA A 362 -6.46 17.06 -24.11
CA ALA A 362 -6.66 17.33 -25.52
C ALA A 362 -7.62 18.50 -25.78
N ALA A 363 -8.71 18.58 -25.00
CA ALA A 363 -9.71 19.63 -25.13
C ALA A 363 -9.20 21.02 -24.70
N SER A 364 -8.32 21.09 -23.70
CA SER A 364 -7.73 22.36 -23.21
C SER A 364 -6.64 22.92 -24.13
N GLY A 365 -6.02 22.06 -24.94
CA GLY A 365 -4.83 22.41 -25.74
C GLY A 365 -3.56 22.65 -24.93
N ILE A 366 -3.57 22.26 -23.63
CA ILE A 366 -2.39 22.35 -22.75
C ILE A 366 -1.26 21.45 -23.26
N THR A 367 -0.02 21.88 -23.10
CA THR A 367 1.17 21.11 -23.46
C THR A 367 2.08 20.89 -22.24
N GLY A 368 3.00 19.93 -22.30
CA GLY A 368 3.96 19.67 -21.23
C GLY A 368 3.36 18.84 -20.09
N VAL A 369 2.26 18.14 -20.31
CA VAL A 369 1.70 17.12 -19.43
C VAL A 369 1.25 15.92 -20.25
N GLU A 370 1.50 14.72 -19.71
CA GLU A 370 1.07 13.44 -20.29
C GLU A 370 0.81 12.41 -19.19
N THR A 371 -0.03 11.42 -19.46
CA THR A 371 -0.28 10.32 -18.53
C THR A 371 0.65 9.14 -18.79
N HIS A 372 1.26 8.61 -17.74
CA HIS A 372 2.14 7.45 -17.76
C HIS A 372 1.65 6.39 -16.79
N GLY A 373 2.19 5.19 -16.85
CA GLY A 373 1.89 4.11 -15.90
C GLY A 373 1.25 2.92 -16.58
N ILE A 374 0.84 1.97 -15.75
CA ILE A 374 -0.05 0.86 -16.13
C ILE A 374 -1.50 1.25 -15.78
N ASP A 375 -2.47 0.54 -16.37
CA ASP A 375 -3.87 0.96 -16.26
C ASP A 375 -4.34 1.13 -14.81
N SER A 376 -4.09 0.17 -13.91
CA SER A 376 -4.58 0.25 -12.52
C SER A 376 -3.79 1.19 -11.60
N MET A 377 -2.61 1.69 -12.04
CA MET A 377 -1.81 2.71 -11.35
C MET A 377 -1.07 3.59 -12.34
N TRP A 378 -1.41 4.85 -12.39
CA TRP A 378 -0.95 5.79 -13.40
C TRP A 378 -0.62 7.15 -12.77
N LEU A 379 0.15 7.96 -13.47
CA LEU A 379 0.54 9.29 -13.02
C LEU A 379 0.46 10.30 -14.17
N MET A 380 0.39 11.57 -13.82
CA MET A 380 0.62 12.67 -14.74
C MET A 380 2.08 13.11 -14.65
N LYS A 381 2.76 13.14 -15.79
CA LYS A 381 4.14 13.61 -15.89
C LYS A 381 4.14 15.01 -16.45
N TRP A 382 4.67 15.92 -15.68
CA TRP A 382 4.70 17.34 -15.99
C TRP A 382 6.12 17.79 -16.36
N ALA A 383 6.22 18.62 -17.36
CA ALA A 383 7.49 19.29 -17.72
C ALA A 383 7.83 20.41 -16.72
N ASP A 384 6.81 20.99 -16.08
CA ASP A 384 6.91 22.08 -15.13
C ASP A 384 6.19 21.70 -13.81
N PRO A 385 6.94 21.52 -12.70
CA PRO A 385 6.36 21.20 -11.39
C PRO A 385 5.43 22.29 -10.83
N ASP A 386 5.62 23.56 -11.18
CA ASP A 386 4.75 24.64 -10.70
C ASP A 386 3.38 24.59 -11.38
N ARG A 387 3.32 24.15 -12.64
CA ARG A 387 2.05 23.89 -13.31
C ARG A 387 1.32 22.68 -12.70
N GLU A 388 2.05 21.65 -12.30
CA GLU A 388 1.47 20.55 -11.54
C GLU A 388 0.84 21.02 -10.22
N ASN A 389 1.53 21.86 -9.44
CA ASN A 389 1.01 22.40 -8.19
C ASN A 389 -0.31 23.17 -8.40
N ARG A 390 -0.36 24.03 -9.43
CA ARG A 390 -1.57 24.79 -9.78
C ARG A 390 -2.71 23.88 -10.23
N PHE A 391 -2.41 22.86 -11.07
CA PHE A 391 -3.39 21.86 -11.47
C PHE A 391 -4.02 21.16 -10.25
N ILE A 392 -3.17 20.66 -9.34
CA ILE A 392 -3.63 19.99 -8.11
C ILE A 392 -4.54 20.91 -7.28
N ALA A 393 -4.16 22.17 -7.13
CA ALA A 393 -4.97 23.14 -6.39
C ALA A 393 -6.33 23.41 -7.07
N HIS A 394 -6.38 23.52 -8.41
CA HIS A 394 -7.63 23.72 -9.13
C HIS A 394 -8.52 22.48 -9.06
N ALA A 395 -7.98 21.28 -9.29
CA ALA A 395 -8.74 20.03 -9.21
C ALA A 395 -9.30 19.78 -7.80
N MET A 396 -8.52 20.05 -6.77
CA MET A 396 -8.96 19.96 -5.37
C MET A 396 -10.15 20.90 -5.09
N ARG A 397 -10.13 22.15 -5.58
CA ARG A 397 -11.25 23.09 -5.43
C ARG A 397 -12.53 22.65 -6.12
N THR A 398 -12.44 21.77 -7.13
CA THR A 398 -13.58 21.13 -7.79
C THR A 398 -13.96 19.78 -7.19
N GLY A 399 -13.34 19.40 -6.06
CA GLY A 399 -13.70 18.20 -5.30
C GLY A 399 -12.98 16.92 -5.71
N VAL A 400 -11.85 16.98 -6.45
CA VAL A 400 -11.08 15.79 -6.83
C VAL A 400 -9.64 15.89 -6.36
N LEU A 401 -9.16 14.85 -5.66
CA LEU A 401 -7.79 14.74 -5.16
C LEU A 401 -6.96 13.85 -6.10
N PHE A 402 -6.18 14.46 -6.99
CA PHE A 402 -5.15 13.77 -7.73
C PHE A 402 -3.86 13.70 -6.93
N LYS A 403 -3.05 12.67 -7.21
CA LYS A 403 -1.73 12.53 -6.59
C LYS A 403 -0.68 13.37 -7.31
N ARG A 404 -0.05 14.27 -6.58
CA ARG A 404 1.08 15.07 -7.05
C ARG A 404 2.35 14.21 -7.10
N GLY A 405 3.07 14.25 -8.20
CA GLY A 405 4.41 13.64 -8.37
C GLY A 405 4.48 12.13 -8.17
N ALA A 406 3.32 11.42 -8.18
CA ALA A 406 3.26 9.98 -7.99
C ALA A 406 1.97 9.40 -8.58
N TYR A 407 1.64 8.16 -8.22
CA TYR A 407 0.53 7.43 -8.84
C TYR A 407 -0.84 7.83 -8.31
N ASN A 408 -1.79 7.94 -9.23
CA ASN A 408 -3.21 7.76 -9.01
C ASN A 408 -3.52 6.25 -9.12
N PHE A 409 -4.46 5.76 -8.32
CA PHE A 409 -4.80 4.34 -8.25
C PHE A 409 -6.27 4.14 -8.50
N ALA A 410 -6.60 3.23 -9.39
CA ALA A 410 -7.98 2.78 -9.56
C ALA A 410 -8.44 1.98 -8.34
N ALA A 411 -9.73 2.11 -8.03
CA ALA A 411 -10.44 1.28 -7.07
C ALA A 411 -11.78 0.83 -7.69
N VAL A 412 -12.32 -0.28 -7.23
CA VAL A 412 -13.65 -0.77 -7.65
C VAL A 412 -14.74 0.29 -7.42
N ALA A 413 -14.55 1.11 -6.40
CA ALA A 413 -15.48 2.19 -6.05
C ALA A 413 -15.45 3.43 -6.99
N HIS A 414 -14.55 3.50 -7.96
CA HIS A 414 -14.59 4.54 -9.00
C HIS A 414 -15.57 4.12 -10.10
N ASP A 415 -16.84 4.37 -9.86
CA ASP A 415 -17.95 4.09 -10.77
C ASP A 415 -18.08 5.15 -11.89
N GLU A 416 -19.08 4.99 -12.76
CA GLU A 416 -19.32 5.92 -13.87
C GLU A 416 -19.51 7.38 -13.43
N PRO A 417 -20.29 7.72 -12.37
CA PRO A 417 -20.31 9.05 -11.80
C PRO A 417 -18.94 9.60 -11.40
N ALA A 418 -18.13 8.81 -10.72
CA ALA A 418 -16.78 9.19 -10.32
C ALA A 418 -15.88 9.50 -11.53
N LEU A 419 -15.99 8.73 -12.63
CA LEU A 419 -15.25 8.98 -13.87
C LEU A 419 -15.66 10.31 -14.53
N LEU A 420 -16.94 10.67 -14.49
CA LEU A 420 -17.43 11.97 -14.97
C LEU A 420 -16.90 13.12 -14.12
N ASP A 421 -16.88 12.97 -12.82
CA ASP A 421 -16.33 13.99 -11.91
C ASP A 421 -14.82 14.18 -12.13
N ILE A 422 -14.06 13.09 -12.33
CA ILE A 422 -12.64 13.14 -12.68
C ILE A 422 -12.41 13.94 -13.98
N GLU A 423 -13.20 13.68 -15.02
CA GLU A 423 -13.08 14.40 -16.29
C GLU A 423 -13.44 15.88 -16.16
N ALA A 424 -14.52 16.18 -15.46
CA ALA A 424 -14.98 17.55 -15.22
C ALA A 424 -13.93 18.36 -14.42
N ALA A 425 -13.40 17.78 -13.34
CA ALA A 425 -12.38 18.43 -12.51
C ALA A 425 -11.07 18.64 -13.26
N ALA A 426 -10.62 17.63 -14.01
CA ALA A 426 -9.41 17.76 -14.83
C ALA A 426 -9.59 18.83 -15.91
N SER A 427 -10.75 18.86 -16.60
CA SER A 427 -11.08 19.85 -17.62
C SER A 427 -11.07 21.27 -17.05
N ALA A 428 -11.73 21.49 -15.92
CA ALA A 428 -11.77 22.79 -15.25
C ALA A 428 -10.37 23.26 -14.84
N ALA A 429 -9.57 22.34 -14.27
CA ALA A 429 -8.21 22.65 -13.84
C ALA A 429 -7.28 22.99 -15.04
N PHE A 430 -7.36 22.27 -16.14
CA PHE A 430 -6.55 22.57 -17.33
C PHE A 430 -6.99 23.88 -18.01
N VAL A 431 -8.29 24.20 -18.05
CA VAL A 431 -8.76 25.47 -18.57
C VAL A 431 -8.24 26.62 -17.73
N ALA A 432 -8.33 26.53 -16.40
CA ALA A 432 -7.80 27.55 -15.50
C ALA A 432 -6.29 27.79 -15.72
N LEU A 433 -5.49 26.72 -15.86
CA LEU A 433 -4.06 26.85 -16.16
C LEU A 433 -3.77 27.56 -17.47
N VAL A 434 -4.54 27.25 -18.53
CA VAL A 434 -4.36 27.91 -19.84
C VAL A 434 -4.74 29.38 -19.78
N GLU A 435 -5.73 29.75 -18.98
CA GLU A 435 -6.11 31.15 -18.77
C GLU A 435 -5.04 31.91 -17.96
N GLU A 436 -4.52 31.33 -16.91
CA GLU A 436 -3.41 31.90 -16.10
C GLU A 436 -2.14 32.08 -16.92
N ASP A 437 -1.78 31.12 -17.78
CA ASP A 437 -0.59 31.19 -18.65
C ASP A 437 -0.71 32.28 -19.74
N ARG A 438 -1.93 32.80 -20.01
CA ARG A 438 -2.18 33.90 -20.97
C ARG A 438 -2.20 35.27 -20.33
N ALA A 439 -2.37 35.36 -19.00
CA ALA A 439 -2.47 36.61 -18.24
C ALA A 439 -1.11 37.15 -17.85
#